data_2ba27c582ce20acc0612f19451d89355
#
_entry.id   2ba27c582ce20acc0612f19451d89355
#
_cell.length_a   1.000
_cell.length_b   1.000
_cell.length_c   1.000
_cell.angle_alpha   90.00
_cell.angle_beta   90.00
_cell.angle_gamma   90.00
#
_symmetry.space_group_name_H-M   'P 1'
#
loop_
_entity.id
_entity.type
_entity.pdbx_description
1 polymer ?
#
loop_
_entity_poly.entity_id
_entity_poly.type
_entity_poly.pdbx_seq_one_letter_code
_entity_poly.pdbx_strand_id
1 'polypeptide(L)'
;MTAFIQEGAPVIVQGMTGHQGMTHTARMLRAGTNIVGGVNPRKAGSQVTFEAAREGRDVSVPVYATCAEAKEATGAQASVVFVPPRFAKGAVVEAVEAGIGLIVVITEGIPVADSAYFVELALQRGVRIIGPNCPGLLTLPSQENEHGVNLGIIPDGIVGRGPIGLVSKSGTLTYQLCLLYTSPSPRDLSTS
;
A
#
# COMPACT_ATOMS: atom_id res chain seq x y z
N MET A 1 -3.82 3.98 20.57
CA MET A 1 -4.14 2.97 19.54
C MET A 1 -2.87 2.71 18.76
N THR A 2 -2.41 1.47 18.69
CA THR A 2 -1.25 1.14 17.85
C THR A 2 -1.68 1.25 16.38
N ALA A 3 -1.13 2.20 15.64
CA ALA A 3 -1.36 2.34 14.21
C ALA A 3 -0.97 1.03 13.50
N PHE A 4 -1.66 0.68 12.41
CA PHE A 4 -1.33 -0.51 11.59
C PHE A 4 0.10 -0.43 11.05
N ILE A 5 0.58 0.76 10.79
CA ILE A 5 1.93 1.07 10.34
C ILE A 5 2.35 2.40 10.96
N GLN A 6 3.62 2.51 11.33
CA GLN A 6 4.20 3.77 11.78
C GLN A 6 4.54 4.65 10.59
N GLU A 7 4.50 5.97 10.80
CA GLU A 7 5.00 6.91 9.82
C GLU A 7 6.49 6.68 9.54
N GLY A 8 6.88 6.88 8.29
CA GLY A 8 8.26 6.64 7.86
C GLY A 8 8.66 5.17 7.80
N ALA A 9 7.78 4.24 8.20
CA ALA A 9 8.08 2.82 8.09
C ALA A 9 8.49 2.43 6.66
N PRO A 10 9.59 1.70 6.49
CA PRO A 10 10.07 1.31 5.17
C PRO A 10 9.13 0.28 4.52
N VAL A 11 8.74 0.59 3.27
CA VAL A 11 7.77 -0.18 2.49
C VAL A 11 8.40 -0.68 1.20
N ILE A 12 8.15 -1.94 0.85
CA ILE A 12 8.50 -2.49 -0.46
C ILE A 12 7.27 -2.72 -1.31
N VAL A 13 7.46 -2.73 -2.64
CA VAL A 13 6.37 -2.94 -3.60
C VAL A 13 6.67 -4.14 -4.48
N GLN A 14 5.90 -5.22 -4.32
CA GLN A 14 5.98 -6.38 -5.19
C GLN A 14 5.22 -6.13 -6.50
N GLY A 15 5.88 -6.33 -7.63
CA GLY A 15 5.35 -5.98 -8.94
C GLY A 15 5.50 -4.50 -9.30
N MET A 16 6.38 -3.75 -8.60
CA MET A 16 6.62 -2.31 -8.81
C MET A 16 6.90 -1.94 -10.27
N THR A 17 7.61 -2.78 -10.99
CA THR A 17 8.03 -2.50 -12.38
C THR A 17 6.94 -2.78 -13.43
N GLY A 18 5.77 -3.26 -13.01
CA GLY A 18 4.58 -3.40 -13.86
C GLY A 18 3.82 -2.06 -13.97
N HIS A 19 2.94 -1.95 -14.98
CA HIS A 19 2.20 -0.70 -15.25
C HIS A 19 1.46 -0.17 -14.01
N GLN A 20 0.66 -1.01 -13.36
CA GLN A 20 -0.06 -0.62 -12.14
C GLN A 20 0.90 -0.34 -10.97
N GLY A 21 1.91 -1.19 -10.80
CA GLY A 21 2.92 -1.01 -9.77
C GLY A 21 3.63 0.34 -9.89
N MET A 22 4.06 0.73 -11.07
CA MET A 22 4.71 2.03 -11.33
C MET A 22 3.77 3.20 -11.02
N THR A 23 2.55 3.17 -11.56
CA THR A 23 1.56 4.24 -11.39
C THR A 23 1.25 4.49 -9.91
N HIS A 24 1.00 3.41 -9.16
CA HIS A 24 0.62 3.53 -7.76
C HIS A 24 1.81 3.76 -6.83
N THR A 25 3.01 3.25 -7.17
CA THR A 25 4.22 3.61 -6.43
C THR A 25 4.50 5.11 -6.51
N ALA A 26 4.35 5.72 -7.69
CA ALA A 26 4.48 7.18 -7.83
C ALA A 26 3.48 7.94 -6.94
N ARG A 27 2.22 7.47 -6.83
CA ARG A 27 1.22 8.08 -5.94
C ARG A 27 1.57 7.90 -4.47
N MET A 28 1.96 6.70 -4.06
CA MET A 28 2.39 6.43 -2.68
C MET A 28 3.58 7.31 -2.26
N LEU A 29 4.56 7.50 -3.16
CA LEU A 29 5.69 8.40 -2.92
C LEU A 29 5.24 9.85 -2.73
N ARG A 30 4.32 10.36 -3.59
CA ARG A 30 3.77 11.72 -3.45
C ARG A 30 2.99 11.92 -2.15
N ALA A 31 2.29 10.88 -1.69
CA ALA A 31 1.58 10.88 -0.41
C ALA A 31 2.51 10.80 0.82
N GLY A 32 3.84 10.75 0.61
CA GLY A 32 4.83 10.71 1.67
C GLY A 32 5.22 9.30 2.14
N THR A 33 4.67 8.24 1.53
CA THR A 33 5.03 6.86 1.89
C THR A 33 6.51 6.59 1.62
N ASN A 34 7.19 6.01 2.59
CA ASN A 34 8.62 5.69 2.50
C ASN A 34 8.84 4.38 1.71
N ILE A 35 8.76 4.46 0.37
CA ILE A 35 9.06 3.32 -0.50
C ILE A 35 10.57 3.18 -0.61
N VAL A 36 11.10 2.06 -0.14
CA VAL A 36 12.54 1.78 -0.07
C VAL A 36 13.00 0.73 -1.08
N GLY A 37 12.09 0.01 -1.72
CA GLY A 37 12.45 -1.02 -2.70
C GLY A 37 11.26 -1.56 -3.48
N GLY A 38 11.54 -2.07 -4.67
CA GLY A 38 10.64 -2.91 -5.44
C GLY A 38 11.12 -4.35 -5.47
N VAL A 39 10.21 -5.30 -5.67
CA VAL A 39 10.57 -6.70 -5.84
C VAL A 39 10.11 -7.19 -7.21
N ASN A 40 11.08 -7.62 -8.00
CA ASN A 40 10.87 -8.30 -9.28
C ASN A 40 12.11 -9.12 -9.65
N PRO A 41 12.07 -10.47 -9.61
CA PRO A 41 13.23 -11.31 -9.91
C PRO A 41 13.84 -11.07 -11.29
N ARG A 42 13.00 -10.69 -12.29
CA ARG A 42 13.45 -10.46 -13.66
C ARG A 42 14.18 -9.13 -13.86
N LYS A 43 14.05 -8.19 -12.92
CA LYS A 43 14.63 -6.85 -12.99
C LYS A 43 15.49 -6.52 -11.77
N ALA A 44 15.87 -7.54 -11.03
CA ALA A 44 16.76 -7.40 -9.88
C ALA A 44 18.06 -6.67 -10.25
N GLY A 45 18.54 -5.82 -9.36
CA GLY A 45 19.74 -5.00 -9.55
C GLY A 45 19.50 -3.73 -10.40
N SER A 46 18.29 -3.52 -10.95
CA SER A 46 17.94 -2.25 -11.60
C SER A 46 17.39 -1.23 -10.61
N GLN A 47 17.22 0.02 -11.07
CA GLN A 47 16.53 1.08 -10.35
C GLN A 47 15.39 1.62 -11.19
N VAL A 48 14.34 2.07 -10.54
CA VAL A 48 13.22 2.79 -11.17
C VAL A 48 13.18 4.20 -10.62
N THR A 49 13.28 5.19 -11.50
CA THR A 49 13.17 6.61 -11.13
C THR A 49 11.74 7.09 -11.31
N PHE A 50 11.20 7.72 -10.28
CA PHE A 50 9.89 8.36 -10.24
C PHE A 50 10.10 9.87 -10.23
N GLU A 51 9.70 10.53 -11.32
CA GLU A 51 9.88 11.97 -11.49
C GLU A 51 8.97 12.77 -10.56
N ALA A 52 9.51 13.85 -9.99
CA ALA A 52 8.80 14.77 -9.07
C ALA A 52 7.96 14.05 -7.99
N ALA A 53 8.42 12.87 -7.56
CA ALA A 53 7.63 11.98 -6.72
C ALA A 53 7.58 12.41 -5.25
N ARG A 54 8.54 13.19 -4.78
CA ARG A 54 8.58 13.68 -3.39
C ARG A 54 9.00 15.14 -3.36
N GLU A 55 8.10 16.03 -2.94
CA GLU A 55 8.36 17.48 -2.87
C GLU A 55 8.97 18.06 -4.17
N GLY A 56 8.52 17.54 -5.31
CA GLY A 56 9.02 17.95 -6.63
C GLY A 56 10.40 17.39 -6.99
N ARG A 57 10.97 16.49 -6.17
CA ARG A 57 12.25 15.82 -6.43
C ARG A 57 12.04 14.41 -7.00
N ASP A 58 12.97 13.97 -7.83
CA ASP A 58 13.01 12.61 -8.35
C ASP A 58 13.41 11.63 -7.24
N VAL A 59 12.76 10.46 -7.23
CA VAL A 59 13.07 9.38 -6.29
C VAL A 59 13.45 8.13 -7.07
N SER A 60 14.66 7.63 -6.88
CA SER A 60 15.12 6.35 -7.46
C SER A 60 14.98 5.23 -6.44
N VAL A 61 14.22 4.20 -6.81
CA VAL A 61 13.92 3.04 -5.97
C VAL A 61 14.60 1.80 -6.54
N PRO A 62 15.45 1.12 -5.76
CA PRO A 62 16.12 -0.11 -6.18
C PRO A 62 15.13 -1.28 -6.34
N VAL A 63 15.46 -2.23 -7.21
CA VAL A 63 14.67 -3.45 -7.45
C VAL A 63 15.48 -4.65 -7.00
N TYR A 64 14.92 -5.42 -6.07
CA TYR A 64 15.49 -6.63 -5.50
C TYR A 64 14.90 -7.89 -6.16
N ALA A 65 15.60 -9.00 -6.08
CA ALA A 65 15.11 -10.28 -6.57
C ALA A 65 14.00 -10.84 -5.67
N THR A 66 14.16 -10.69 -4.35
CA THR A 66 13.28 -11.29 -3.34
C THR A 66 12.88 -10.30 -2.24
N CYS A 67 11.79 -10.61 -1.53
CA CYS A 67 11.39 -9.87 -0.33
C CYS A 67 12.43 -9.97 0.79
N ALA A 68 13.11 -11.11 0.90
CA ALA A 68 14.16 -11.32 1.90
C ALA A 68 15.35 -10.38 1.66
N GLU A 69 15.87 -10.32 0.43
CA GLU A 69 16.94 -9.38 0.04
C GLU A 69 16.52 -7.91 0.29
N ALA A 70 15.31 -7.56 -0.14
CA ALA A 70 14.78 -6.22 0.05
C ALA A 70 14.71 -5.85 1.54
N LYS A 71 14.22 -6.76 2.38
CA LYS A 71 14.14 -6.55 3.83
C LYS A 71 15.50 -6.43 4.49
N GLU A 72 16.44 -7.32 4.13
CA GLU A 72 17.81 -7.27 4.67
C GLU A 72 18.51 -5.94 4.34
N ALA A 73 18.35 -5.48 3.08
CA ALA A 73 18.97 -4.24 2.62
C ALA A 73 18.31 -2.96 3.17
N THR A 74 17.02 -2.98 3.48
CA THR A 74 16.24 -1.75 3.74
C THR A 74 15.52 -1.72 5.07
N GLY A 75 15.44 -2.83 5.78
CA GLY A 75 14.63 -2.97 7.00
C GLY A 75 13.12 -2.96 6.75
N ALA A 76 12.65 -3.29 5.55
CA ALA A 76 11.24 -3.21 5.17
C ALA A 76 10.29 -3.86 6.18
N GLN A 77 9.26 -3.13 6.58
CA GLN A 77 8.25 -3.53 7.55
C GLN A 77 6.89 -3.85 6.91
N ALA A 78 6.63 -3.27 5.74
CA ALA A 78 5.40 -3.52 4.99
C ALA A 78 5.68 -3.83 3.52
N SER A 79 4.76 -4.57 2.89
CA SER A 79 4.77 -4.86 1.45
C SER A 79 3.41 -4.56 0.84
N VAL A 80 3.41 -3.93 -0.35
CA VAL A 80 2.21 -3.74 -1.18
C VAL A 80 2.32 -4.62 -2.42
N VAL A 81 1.29 -5.42 -2.69
CA VAL A 81 1.32 -6.46 -3.71
C VAL A 81 0.48 -6.06 -4.93
N PHE A 82 1.14 -5.86 -6.08
CA PHE A 82 0.55 -5.53 -7.38
C PHE A 82 0.78 -6.61 -8.45
N VAL A 83 1.20 -7.79 -8.04
CA VAL A 83 1.45 -8.89 -9.01
C VAL A 83 0.13 -9.44 -9.57
N PRO A 84 0.13 -10.00 -10.79
CA PRO A 84 -1.05 -10.66 -11.35
C PRO A 84 -1.57 -11.81 -10.48
N PRO A 85 -2.90 -12.13 -10.51
CA PRO A 85 -3.54 -13.10 -9.62
C PRO A 85 -2.82 -14.45 -9.53
N ARG A 86 -2.35 -14.97 -10.65
CA ARG A 86 -1.63 -16.25 -10.72
C ARG A 86 -0.31 -16.29 -9.95
N PHE A 87 0.26 -15.14 -9.62
CA PHE A 87 1.52 -15.02 -8.89
C PHE A 87 1.32 -14.50 -7.45
N ALA A 88 0.11 -14.06 -7.12
CA ALA A 88 -0.18 -13.39 -5.86
C ALA A 88 0.08 -14.28 -4.65
N LYS A 89 -0.31 -15.57 -4.70
CA LYS A 89 0.00 -16.52 -3.63
C LYS A 89 1.50 -16.59 -3.35
N GLY A 90 2.32 -16.82 -4.37
CA GLY A 90 3.77 -16.90 -4.22
C GLY A 90 4.36 -15.62 -3.63
N ALA A 91 3.91 -14.45 -4.11
CA ALA A 91 4.37 -13.16 -3.64
C ALA A 91 4.01 -12.90 -2.15
N VAL A 92 2.78 -13.25 -1.74
CA VAL A 92 2.36 -13.08 -0.34
C VAL A 92 3.11 -14.05 0.58
N VAL A 93 3.22 -15.33 0.19
CA VAL A 93 3.98 -16.34 0.96
C VAL A 93 5.43 -15.89 1.13
N GLU A 94 6.08 -15.44 0.07
CA GLU A 94 7.45 -14.93 0.11
C GLU A 94 7.61 -13.77 1.10
N ALA A 95 6.66 -12.82 1.11
CA ALA A 95 6.70 -11.70 2.05
C ALA A 95 6.47 -12.15 3.51
N VAL A 96 5.57 -13.12 3.74
CA VAL A 96 5.35 -13.73 5.07
C VAL A 96 6.62 -14.44 5.55
N GLU A 97 7.25 -15.25 4.71
CA GLU A 97 8.47 -15.99 5.03
C GLU A 97 9.68 -15.07 5.26
N ALA A 98 9.74 -13.95 4.52
CA ALA A 98 10.70 -12.89 4.78
C ALA A 98 10.45 -12.14 6.10
N GLY A 99 9.33 -12.41 6.80
CA GLY A 99 8.97 -11.77 8.07
C GLY A 99 8.52 -10.32 7.93
N ILE A 100 7.93 -9.92 6.80
CA ILE A 100 7.27 -8.63 6.63
C ILE A 100 6.02 -8.60 7.52
N GLY A 101 5.92 -7.62 8.41
CA GLY A 101 4.87 -7.58 9.44
C GLY A 101 3.48 -7.16 8.94
N LEU A 102 3.41 -6.41 7.84
CA LEU A 102 2.15 -5.97 7.21
C LEU A 102 2.21 -6.18 5.70
N ILE A 103 1.22 -6.86 5.14
CA ILE A 103 1.11 -7.10 3.70
C ILE A 103 -0.23 -6.58 3.20
N VAL A 104 -0.21 -5.67 2.23
CA VAL A 104 -1.40 -5.11 1.60
C VAL A 104 -1.54 -5.71 0.20
N VAL A 105 -2.58 -6.53 0.00
CA VAL A 105 -2.79 -7.27 -1.24
C VAL A 105 -3.87 -6.58 -2.07
N ILE A 106 -3.43 -5.80 -3.07
CA ILE A 106 -4.33 -5.03 -3.95
C ILE A 106 -5.01 -5.95 -4.97
N THR A 107 -4.28 -6.96 -5.44
CA THR A 107 -4.69 -7.86 -6.52
C THR A 107 -6.07 -8.47 -6.26
N GLU A 108 -6.94 -8.35 -7.26
CA GLU A 108 -8.24 -9.03 -7.33
C GLU A 108 -8.15 -10.32 -8.17
N GLY A 109 -9.19 -11.17 -8.09
CA GLY A 109 -9.28 -12.39 -8.91
C GLY A 109 -8.34 -13.52 -8.49
N ILE A 110 -7.80 -13.46 -7.28
CA ILE A 110 -7.00 -14.55 -6.70
C ILE A 110 -7.93 -15.73 -6.37
N PRO A 111 -7.57 -16.98 -6.73
CA PRO A 111 -8.35 -18.15 -6.36
C PRO A 111 -8.59 -18.22 -4.84
N VAL A 112 -9.81 -18.59 -4.44
CA VAL A 112 -10.20 -18.66 -3.02
C VAL A 112 -9.26 -19.57 -2.21
N ALA A 113 -8.90 -20.73 -2.76
CA ALA A 113 -7.98 -21.66 -2.09
C ALA A 113 -6.59 -21.04 -1.84
N ASP A 114 -6.09 -20.25 -2.78
CA ASP A 114 -4.81 -19.55 -2.64
C ASP A 114 -4.90 -18.44 -1.58
N SER A 115 -6.03 -17.71 -1.56
CA SER A 115 -6.29 -16.68 -0.56
C SER A 115 -6.41 -17.27 0.84
N ALA A 116 -7.15 -18.36 1.00
CA ALA A 116 -7.28 -19.07 2.28
C ALA A 116 -5.92 -19.55 2.78
N TYR A 117 -5.11 -20.12 1.90
CA TYR A 117 -3.77 -20.62 2.23
C TYR A 117 -2.86 -19.53 2.80
N PHE A 118 -2.71 -18.41 2.08
CA PHE A 118 -1.76 -17.40 2.55
C PHE A 118 -2.28 -16.60 3.76
N VAL A 119 -3.61 -16.46 3.92
CA VAL A 119 -4.19 -15.86 5.13
C VAL A 119 -3.92 -16.72 6.35
N GLU A 120 -4.14 -18.03 6.24
CA GLU A 120 -3.83 -18.97 7.33
C GLU A 120 -2.34 -18.97 7.69
N LEU A 121 -1.46 -19.01 6.69
CA LEU A 121 -0.01 -18.91 6.90
C LEU A 121 0.38 -17.61 7.63
N ALA A 122 -0.20 -16.48 7.21
CA ALA A 122 0.07 -15.19 7.83
C ALA A 122 -0.38 -15.16 9.30
N LEU A 123 -1.56 -15.70 9.60
CA LEU A 123 -2.05 -15.83 10.98
C LEU A 123 -1.09 -16.64 11.85
N GLN A 124 -0.63 -17.79 11.37
CA GLN A 124 0.34 -18.65 12.07
C GLN A 124 1.68 -17.96 12.34
N ARG A 125 2.09 -17.04 11.48
CA ARG A 125 3.34 -16.26 11.59
C ARG A 125 3.18 -14.90 12.27
N GLY A 126 1.98 -14.55 12.73
CA GLY A 126 1.70 -13.25 13.33
C GLY A 126 1.80 -12.06 12.35
N VAL A 127 1.71 -12.32 11.04
CA VAL A 127 1.73 -11.32 9.98
C VAL A 127 0.31 -10.82 9.70
N ARG A 128 0.14 -9.52 9.54
CA ARG A 128 -1.15 -8.91 9.20
C ARG A 128 -1.31 -8.77 7.69
N ILE A 129 -2.48 -9.18 7.17
CA ILE A 129 -2.87 -8.99 5.78
C ILE A 129 -4.06 -8.03 5.71
N ILE A 130 -4.00 -7.08 4.78
CA ILE A 130 -5.11 -6.25 4.34
C ILE A 130 -5.42 -6.65 2.89
N GLY A 131 -6.67 -7.02 2.62
CA GLY A 131 -7.06 -7.61 1.35
C GLY A 131 -7.18 -9.15 1.43
N PRO A 132 -7.11 -9.88 0.31
CA PRO A 132 -6.93 -9.40 -1.07
C PRO A 132 -8.11 -8.58 -1.60
N ASN A 133 -7.98 -8.08 -2.85
CA ASN A 133 -9.01 -7.27 -3.49
C ASN A 133 -9.42 -6.06 -2.63
N CYS A 134 -8.46 -5.22 -2.32
CA CYS A 134 -8.70 -4.03 -1.50
C CYS A 134 -8.05 -2.78 -2.12
N PRO A 135 -8.56 -1.57 -1.81
CA PRO A 135 -7.91 -0.33 -2.24
C PRO A 135 -6.66 0.02 -1.41
N GLY A 136 -6.47 -0.64 -0.27
CA GLY A 136 -5.32 -0.43 0.59
C GLY A 136 -5.62 0.19 1.94
N LEU A 137 -4.61 0.86 2.49
CA LEU A 137 -4.63 1.57 3.77
C LEU A 137 -4.18 3.00 3.54
N LEU A 138 -4.89 3.96 4.12
CA LEU A 138 -4.51 5.37 4.11
C LEU A 138 -4.55 5.93 5.53
N THR A 139 -3.47 6.57 5.95
CA THR A 139 -3.42 7.42 7.14
C THR A 139 -3.09 8.85 6.71
N LEU A 140 -3.75 9.82 7.33
CA LEU A 140 -3.49 11.24 7.06
C LEU A 140 -2.37 11.76 7.95
N PRO A 141 -1.67 12.82 7.51
CA PRO A 141 -0.75 13.56 8.36
C PRO A 141 -1.45 13.99 9.67
N SER A 142 -0.76 13.89 10.79
CA SER A 142 -1.24 14.35 12.11
C SER A 142 -0.37 15.49 12.64
N GLN A 143 -0.68 16.02 13.83
CA GLN A 143 0.18 17.02 14.48
C GLN A 143 1.55 16.44 14.88
N GLU A 144 1.59 15.13 15.12
CA GLU A 144 2.81 14.41 15.48
C GLU A 144 3.54 13.87 14.23
N ASN A 145 2.85 13.83 13.09
CA ASN A 145 3.31 13.18 11.85
C ASN A 145 3.06 14.10 10.65
N GLU A 146 4.11 14.67 10.09
CA GLU A 146 4.01 15.61 8.97
C GLU A 146 3.53 14.96 7.67
N HIS A 147 3.75 13.65 7.51
CA HIS A 147 3.42 12.91 6.30
C HIS A 147 2.42 11.79 6.59
N GLY A 148 1.44 11.63 5.72
CA GLY A 148 0.55 10.46 5.71
C GLY A 148 1.25 9.21 5.17
N VAL A 149 0.58 8.07 5.30
CA VAL A 149 1.01 6.81 4.67
C VAL A 149 -0.12 6.31 3.78
N ASN A 150 0.14 6.13 2.51
CA ASN A 150 -0.76 5.48 1.55
C ASN A 150 -0.12 4.15 1.11
N LEU A 151 -0.78 3.03 1.42
CA LEU A 151 -0.36 1.70 1.01
C LEU A 151 -1.39 1.13 0.04
N GLY A 152 -1.39 1.58 -1.21
CA GLY A 152 -2.30 1.05 -2.21
C GLY A 152 -2.71 2.03 -3.29
N ILE A 153 -3.99 2.01 -3.64
CA ILE A 153 -4.55 2.74 -4.78
C ILE A 153 -5.53 3.86 -4.38
N ILE A 154 -5.67 4.13 -3.07
CA ILE A 154 -6.60 5.14 -2.57
C ILE A 154 -6.19 6.52 -3.09
N PRO A 155 -7.09 7.28 -3.74
CA PRO A 155 -6.80 8.64 -4.18
C PRO A 155 -6.60 9.59 -2.99
N ASP A 156 -5.62 10.48 -3.09
CA ASP A 156 -5.22 11.36 -1.97
C ASP A 156 -6.30 12.40 -1.59
N GLY A 157 -7.18 12.76 -2.51
CA GLY A 157 -8.17 13.83 -2.30
C GLY A 157 -9.53 13.41 -1.73
N ILE A 158 -9.76 12.10 -1.46
CA ILE A 158 -11.07 11.61 -1.04
C ILE A 158 -11.25 11.50 0.48
N VAL A 159 -10.19 11.72 1.25
CA VAL A 159 -10.23 11.68 2.71
C VAL A 159 -9.72 12.98 3.30
N GLY A 160 -10.36 13.43 4.38
CA GLY A 160 -10.00 14.63 5.10
C GLY A 160 -9.73 14.35 6.58
N ARG A 161 -9.11 15.31 7.28
CA ARG A 161 -8.90 15.23 8.72
C ARG A 161 -10.24 15.24 9.44
N GLY A 162 -10.43 14.34 10.40
CA GLY A 162 -11.65 14.28 11.19
C GLY A 162 -11.55 13.21 12.28
N PRO A 163 -12.55 13.16 13.18
CA PRO A 163 -12.58 12.19 14.27
C PRO A 163 -13.07 10.78 13.84
N ILE A 164 -13.42 10.60 12.56
CA ILE A 164 -14.00 9.36 12.04
C ILE A 164 -12.97 8.56 11.27
N GLY A 165 -12.74 7.31 11.70
CA GLY A 165 -11.99 6.31 10.95
C GLY A 165 -12.93 5.42 10.14
N LEU A 166 -12.53 5.00 8.95
CA LEU A 166 -13.27 4.09 8.09
C LEU A 166 -12.56 2.75 7.96
N VAL A 167 -13.27 1.66 8.29
CA VAL A 167 -12.86 0.30 7.99
C VAL A 167 -13.97 -0.34 7.15
N SER A 168 -13.64 -0.79 5.95
CA SER A 168 -14.62 -1.32 5.00
C SER A 168 -14.11 -2.59 4.33
N LYS A 169 -15.03 -3.53 4.10
CA LYS A 169 -14.79 -4.71 3.25
C LYS A 169 -15.22 -4.50 1.79
N SER A 170 -15.73 -3.32 1.45
CA SER A 170 -16.15 -2.98 0.10
C SER A 170 -15.32 -1.83 -0.46
N GLY A 171 -14.58 -2.06 -1.55
CA GLY A 171 -13.81 -1.03 -2.22
C GLY A 171 -14.70 0.12 -2.70
N THR A 172 -15.79 -0.18 -3.39
CA THR A 172 -16.73 0.82 -3.93
C THR A 172 -17.40 1.64 -2.83
N LEU A 173 -17.91 0.99 -1.77
CA LEU A 173 -18.55 1.70 -0.66
C LEU A 173 -17.57 2.57 0.12
N THR A 174 -16.30 2.17 0.21
CA THR A 174 -15.24 3.00 0.80
C THR A 174 -15.17 4.36 0.10
N TYR A 175 -15.10 4.37 -1.24
CA TYR A 175 -15.06 5.62 -2.00
C TYR A 175 -16.35 6.43 -1.89
N GLN A 176 -17.51 5.77 -1.93
CA GLN A 176 -18.79 6.45 -1.77
C GLN A 176 -18.93 7.15 -0.42
N LEU A 177 -18.56 6.49 0.66
CA LEU A 177 -18.58 7.07 2.00
C LEU A 177 -17.62 8.25 2.13
N CYS A 178 -16.40 8.14 1.59
CA CYS A 178 -15.44 9.23 1.58
C CYS A 178 -15.97 10.44 0.79
N LEU A 179 -16.54 10.21 -0.41
CA LEU A 179 -17.10 11.27 -1.25
C LEU A 179 -18.31 11.96 -0.60
N LEU A 180 -19.21 11.21 0.03
CA LEU A 180 -20.38 11.77 0.74
C LEU A 180 -19.94 12.66 1.91
N TYR A 181 -18.88 12.26 2.62
CA TYR A 181 -18.37 13.03 3.76
C TYR A 181 -17.63 14.30 3.33
N THR A 182 -16.95 14.27 2.18
CA THR A 182 -16.16 15.41 1.66
C THR A 182 -16.93 16.30 0.70
N SER A 183 -18.10 15.89 0.22
CA SER A 183 -18.97 16.70 -0.65
C SER A 183 -19.70 17.75 0.17
N PRO A 184 -19.78 19.01 -0.33
CA PRO A 184 -20.56 20.04 0.34
C PRO A 184 -22.04 19.59 0.45
N SER A 185 -22.61 19.74 1.65
CA SER A 185 -24.04 19.50 1.87
C SER A 185 -24.88 20.48 1.05
N PRO A 186 -26.08 20.09 0.57
CA PRO A 186 -27.01 21.06 -0.02
C PRO A 186 -27.31 22.26 0.88
N ARG A 187 -27.14 22.14 2.20
CA ARG A 187 -27.26 23.25 3.16
C ARG A 187 -26.08 24.21 3.09
N ASP A 188 -24.89 23.74 2.75
CA ASP A 188 -23.69 24.58 2.64
C ASP A 188 -23.72 25.43 1.38
N LEU A 189 -24.50 25.03 0.36
CA LEU A 189 -24.70 25.74 -0.89
C LEU A 189 -25.79 26.83 -0.79
N SER A 190 -26.55 26.87 0.28
CA SER A 190 -27.66 27.83 0.47
C SER A 190 -27.28 29.11 1.19
N THR A 191 -26.01 29.29 1.56
CA THR A 191 -25.49 30.46 2.31
C THR A 191 -24.59 31.39 1.49
N SER A 192 -24.64 31.33 0.17
CA SER A 192 -23.93 32.24 -0.74
C SER A 192 -24.87 33.14 -1.52
#